data_6b845cc69413cdbac3236bf3a675798a
#
_entry.id   6b845cc69413cdbac3236bf3a675798a
#
_cell.length_a   1.000
_cell.length_b   1.000
_cell.length_c   1.000
_cell.angle_alpha   90.00
_cell.angle_beta   90.00
_cell.angle_gamma   90.00
#
_symmetry.space_group_name_H-M   'P 1'
#
loop_
_entity.id
_entity.type
_entity.pdbx_description
1 polymer ?
#
loop_
_entity_poly.entity_id
_entity_poly.type
_entity_poly.pdbx_seq_one_letter_code
_entity_poly.pdbx_strand_id
1 'polypeptide(L)'
;MKEFDARDYNPKQWAKEAKAAGMKYVVLTAKHHDGFCLFDSKYTDYKVTNTPAGRDLIKEYVEALREEGLKVGIYFTLLDWHHPDYPHYGDRIHPMRNHKECGNENRDFSRYTEYLYNQVEEICTNYGQIDIIWFDFSYDDMRGEKWGATKPVSYTHLT
;
A
#
# COMPACT_ATOMS: atom_id res chain seq x y z
N MET A 1 4.98 1.69 16.23
CA MET A 1 5.94 0.72 15.66
C MET A 1 6.62 -0.17 16.70
N LYS A 2 7.00 0.35 17.88
CA LYS A 2 7.78 -0.42 18.89
C LYS A 2 7.09 -1.67 19.46
N GLU A 3 5.77 -1.79 19.28
CA GLU A 3 4.94 -2.89 19.82
C GLU A 3 4.32 -3.79 18.75
N PHE A 4 4.52 -3.44 17.46
CA PHE A 4 3.95 -4.23 16.37
C PHE A 4 4.80 -5.47 16.10
N ASP A 5 4.34 -6.63 16.54
CA ASP A 5 5.07 -7.90 16.45
C ASP A 5 4.44 -8.93 15.49
N ALA A 6 3.21 -8.70 15.04
CA ALA A 6 2.47 -9.57 14.13
C ALA A 6 2.50 -11.08 14.51
N ARG A 7 2.50 -11.38 15.83
CA ARG A 7 2.68 -12.77 16.33
C ARG A 7 1.60 -13.74 15.86
N ASP A 8 0.37 -13.24 15.69
CA ASP A 8 -0.79 -14.04 15.29
C ASP A 8 -1.04 -14.00 13.78
N TYR A 9 -0.13 -13.37 13.01
CA TYR A 9 -0.23 -13.30 11.56
C TYR A 9 0.09 -14.65 10.94
N ASN A 10 -0.93 -15.31 10.37
CA ASN A 10 -0.81 -16.64 9.78
C ASN A 10 -1.49 -16.72 8.41
N PRO A 11 -0.85 -16.21 7.35
CA PRO A 11 -1.44 -16.16 6.01
C PRO A 11 -1.64 -17.55 5.40
N LYS A 12 -0.87 -18.56 5.81
CA LYS A 12 -1.07 -19.93 5.33
C LYS A 12 -2.40 -20.53 5.79
N GLN A 13 -2.79 -20.26 7.03
CA GLN A 13 -4.11 -20.68 7.52
C GLN A 13 -5.22 -19.93 6.79
N TRP A 14 -5.09 -18.61 6.64
CA TRP A 14 -6.08 -17.78 5.93
C TRP A 14 -6.28 -18.23 4.49
N ALA A 15 -5.20 -18.55 3.78
CA ALA A 15 -5.28 -19.03 2.40
C ALA A 15 -6.04 -20.38 2.31
N LYS A 16 -5.77 -21.32 3.22
CA LYS A 16 -6.50 -22.61 3.29
C LYS A 16 -7.99 -22.42 3.57
N GLU A 17 -8.32 -21.57 4.52
CA GLU A 17 -9.71 -21.25 4.86
C GLU A 17 -10.44 -20.57 3.71
N ALA A 18 -9.81 -19.59 3.06
CA ALA A 18 -10.35 -18.93 1.88
C ALA A 18 -10.60 -19.93 0.73
N LYS A 19 -9.64 -20.83 0.50
CA LYS A 19 -9.79 -21.90 -0.50
C LYS A 19 -10.93 -22.83 -0.17
N ALA A 20 -11.02 -23.29 1.08
CA ALA A 20 -12.09 -24.17 1.54
C ALA A 20 -13.47 -23.51 1.43
N ALA A 21 -13.55 -22.20 1.65
CA ALA A 21 -14.75 -21.39 1.44
C ALA A 21 -15.10 -21.14 -0.04
N GLY A 22 -14.31 -21.64 -0.99
CA GLY A 22 -14.53 -21.49 -2.43
C GLY A 22 -14.13 -20.13 -3.00
N MET A 23 -13.39 -19.30 -2.27
CA MET A 23 -12.88 -18.02 -2.75
C MET A 23 -11.91 -18.23 -3.91
N LYS A 24 -11.83 -17.25 -4.82
CA LYS A 24 -10.97 -17.30 -6.00
C LYS A 24 -9.77 -16.35 -5.85
N TYR A 25 -9.88 -15.34 -5.04
CA TYR A 25 -8.85 -14.36 -4.73
C TYR A 25 -9.03 -13.84 -3.31
N VAL A 26 -7.99 -13.25 -2.78
CA VAL A 26 -8.00 -12.49 -1.52
C VAL A 26 -7.31 -11.16 -1.76
N VAL A 27 -7.73 -10.11 -1.06
CA VAL A 27 -7.11 -8.77 -1.13
C VAL A 27 -6.61 -8.41 0.26
N LEU A 28 -5.32 -8.10 0.38
CA LEU A 28 -4.71 -7.61 1.63
C LEU A 28 -4.25 -6.17 1.48
N THR A 29 -4.44 -5.38 2.51
CA THR A 29 -3.93 -4.01 2.58
C THR A 29 -2.41 -4.02 2.74
N ALA A 30 -1.67 -3.52 1.74
CA ALA A 30 -0.22 -3.36 1.83
C ALA A 30 0.18 -2.03 2.51
N LYS A 31 -0.59 -0.97 2.27
CA LYS A 31 -0.46 0.33 2.93
C LYS A 31 -1.84 0.99 3.04
N HIS A 32 -2.16 1.57 4.20
CA HIS A 32 -3.35 2.39 4.41
C HIS A 32 -2.97 3.88 4.57
N HIS A 33 -3.93 4.78 4.82
CA HIS A 33 -3.74 6.24 4.86
C HIS A 33 -2.73 6.72 5.91
N ASP A 34 -2.48 5.92 6.95
CA ASP A 34 -1.46 6.19 7.96
C ASP A 34 -0.02 6.07 7.44
N GLY A 35 0.16 5.56 6.22
CA GLY A 35 1.44 5.43 5.54
C GLY A 35 2.28 4.23 5.99
N PHE A 36 1.80 3.40 6.95
CA PHE A 36 2.55 2.24 7.43
C PHE A 36 2.56 1.11 6.38
N CYS A 37 3.75 0.71 5.96
CA CYS A 37 3.94 -0.32 4.96
C CYS A 37 4.03 -1.72 5.60
N LEU A 38 3.15 -2.64 5.21
CA LEU A 38 3.22 -4.05 5.60
C LEU A 38 4.20 -4.87 4.74
N PHE A 39 4.96 -4.21 3.88
CA PHE A 39 5.99 -4.75 3.00
C PHE A 39 7.33 -4.05 3.22
N ASP A 40 8.42 -4.65 2.74
CA ASP A 40 9.77 -4.12 2.90
C ASP A 40 10.10 -3.06 1.85
N SER A 41 9.45 -1.90 1.93
CA SER A 41 9.73 -0.77 1.04
C SER A 41 11.14 -0.21 1.26
N LYS A 42 11.83 0.14 0.17
CA LYS A 42 13.11 0.86 0.19
C LYS A 42 12.96 2.38 0.35
N TYR A 43 11.74 2.88 0.20
CA TYR A 43 11.45 4.31 0.12
C TYR A 43 10.97 4.91 1.43
N THR A 44 10.78 4.10 2.48
CA THR A 44 10.41 4.57 3.81
C THR A 44 10.94 3.65 4.90
N ASP A 45 11.26 4.24 6.04
CA ASP A 45 11.56 3.51 7.28
C ASP A 45 10.30 3.20 8.11
N TYR A 46 9.14 3.74 7.69
CA TYR A 46 7.84 3.50 8.34
C TYR A 46 7.21 2.22 7.79
N LYS A 47 7.83 1.09 8.14
CA LYS A 47 7.50 -0.23 7.59
C LYS A 47 7.63 -1.35 8.62
N VAL A 48 6.98 -2.45 8.34
CA VAL A 48 6.88 -3.62 9.23
C VAL A 48 8.22 -4.26 9.54
N THR A 49 9.15 -4.30 8.60
CA THR A 49 10.50 -4.88 8.80
C THR A 49 11.34 -4.10 9.81
N ASN A 50 10.99 -2.85 10.10
CA ASN A 50 11.59 -2.02 11.13
C ASN A 50 10.86 -2.09 12.50
N THR A 51 10.01 -3.09 12.70
CA THR A 51 9.26 -3.35 13.93
C THR A 51 9.73 -4.65 14.57
N PRO A 52 9.26 -5.00 15.79
CA PRO A 52 9.52 -6.31 16.38
C PRO A 52 9.07 -7.50 15.52
N ALA A 53 8.13 -7.31 14.59
CA ALA A 53 7.77 -8.34 13.61
C ALA A 53 8.95 -8.75 12.71
N GLY A 54 9.79 -7.78 12.28
CA GLY A 54 11.05 -8.00 11.57
C GLY A 54 10.94 -8.77 10.26
N ARG A 55 9.74 -8.85 9.65
CA ARG A 55 9.45 -9.67 8.47
C ARG A 55 8.49 -8.98 7.53
N ASP A 56 8.57 -9.30 6.24
CA ASP A 56 7.69 -8.77 5.19
C ASP A 56 6.38 -9.57 5.13
N LEU A 57 5.29 -8.96 5.62
CA LEU A 57 3.99 -9.62 5.70
C LEU A 57 3.34 -9.80 4.33
N ILE A 58 3.60 -8.90 3.38
CA ILE A 58 3.08 -9.03 2.02
C ILE A 58 3.74 -10.20 1.28
N LYS A 59 5.05 -10.40 1.48
CA LYS A 59 5.75 -11.55 0.93
C LYS A 59 5.14 -12.87 1.39
N GLU A 60 4.97 -13.03 2.69
CA GLU A 60 4.39 -14.24 3.28
C GLU A 60 2.94 -14.49 2.80
N TYR A 61 2.15 -13.42 2.69
CA TYR A 61 0.79 -13.48 2.18
C TYR A 61 0.73 -13.96 0.73
N VAL A 62 1.54 -13.37 -0.14
CA VAL A 62 1.60 -13.72 -1.57
C VAL A 62 2.00 -15.19 -1.76
N GLU A 63 3.03 -15.64 -1.03
CA GLU A 63 3.50 -17.02 -1.06
C GLU A 63 2.39 -17.99 -0.62
N ALA A 64 1.69 -17.68 0.48
CA ALA A 64 0.62 -18.51 1.02
C ALA A 64 -0.57 -18.65 0.04
N LEU A 65 -0.99 -17.58 -0.61
CA LEU A 65 -2.09 -17.63 -1.59
C LEU A 65 -1.72 -18.47 -2.81
N ARG A 66 -0.48 -18.33 -3.29
CA ARG A 66 0.00 -19.11 -4.44
C ARG A 66 0.10 -20.60 -4.14
N GLU A 67 0.55 -20.97 -2.94
CA GLU A 67 0.56 -22.37 -2.49
C GLU A 67 -0.83 -23.02 -2.59
N GLU A 68 -1.90 -22.26 -2.36
CA GLU A 68 -3.30 -22.73 -2.44
C GLU A 68 -3.95 -22.48 -3.83
N GLY A 69 -3.22 -21.91 -4.78
CA GLY A 69 -3.73 -21.59 -6.12
C GLY A 69 -4.81 -20.51 -6.13
N LEU A 70 -4.75 -19.57 -5.16
CA LEU A 70 -5.60 -18.39 -5.12
C LEU A 70 -4.92 -17.22 -5.84
N LYS A 71 -5.73 -16.35 -6.43
CA LYS A 71 -5.23 -15.09 -7.00
C LYS A 71 -4.89 -14.09 -5.93
N VAL A 72 -3.83 -13.32 -6.18
CA VAL A 72 -3.27 -12.35 -5.24
C VAL A 72 -3.83 -10.98 -5.54
N GLY A 73 -4.52 -10.39 -4.56
CA GLY A 73 -4.97 -9.00 -4.57
C GLY A 73 -4.24 -8.16 -3.54
N ILE A 74 -3.93 -6.92 -3.90
CA ILE A 74 -3.31 -5.93 -3.03
C ILE A 74 -4.18 -4.67 -3.02
N TYR A 75 -4.57 -4.23 -1.82
CA TYR A 75 -5.09 -2.89 -1.60
C TYR A 75 -3.93 -1.94 -1.32
N PHE A 76 -3.93 -0.80 -2.00
CA PHE A 76 -2.94 0.24 -1.82
C PHE A 76 -3.61 1.62 -1.84
N THR A 77 -3.47 2.37 -0.76
CA THR A 77 -4.02 3.72 -0.70
C THR A 77 -3.21 4.73 -1.51
N LEU A 78 -3.90 5.68 -2.12
CA LEU A 78 -3.28 6.84 -2.76
C LEU A 78 -2.91 7.94 -1.76
N LEU A 79 -3.50 7.91 -0.56
CA LEU A 79 -3.22 8.86 0.51
C LEU A 79 -2.06 8.39 1.39
N ASP A 80 -1.33 9.34 1.99
CA ASP A 80 -0.30 9.04 2.98
C ASP A 80 -0.14 10.20 3.97
N TRP A 81 -0.81 10.09 5.08
CA TRP A 81 -0.79 11.13 6.10
C TRP A 81 0.54 11.24 6.86
N HIS A 82 1.40 10.25 6.71
CA HIS A 82 2.73 10.24 7.33
C HIS A 82 3.80 10.89 6.43
N HIS A 83 3.60 10.87 5.11
CA HIS A 83 4.61 11.36 4.18
C HIS A 83 4.81 12.88 4.29
N PRO A 84 6.06 13.39 4.40
CA PRO A 84 6.33 14.81 4.62
C PRO A 84 5.84 15.71 3.49
N ASP A 85 5.75 15.21 2.26
CA ASP A 85 5.30 15.97 1.10
C ASP A 85 3.82 15.78 0.77
N TYR A 86 3.09 14.93 1.52
CA TYR A 86 1.63 14.80 1.37
C TYR A 86 0.93 16.01 2.02
N PRO A 87 -0.05 16.67 1.34
CA PRO A 87 -0.70 17.87 1.88
C PRO A 87 -1.53 17.58 3.12
N HIS A 88 -1.33 18.36 4.18
CA HIS A 88 -2.15 18.29 5.40
C HIS A 88 -3.46 19.06 5.27
N TYR A 89 -3.34 20.30 4.76
CA TYR A 89 -4.44 21.20 4.60
C TYR A 89 -5.05 21.07 3.19
N GLY A 90 -6.39 20.98 3.15
CA GLY A 90 -7.12 20.86 1.88
C GLY A 90 -7.45 19.42 1.47
N ASP A 91 -6.80 18.40 2.04
CA ASP A 91 -7.28 17.03 1.91
C ASP A 91 -8.55 16.84 2.74
N ARG A 92 -9.62 16.49 2.07
CA ARG A 92 -10.99 16.40 2.60
C ARG A 92 -11.12 15.49 3.84
N ILE A 93 -10.31 14.47 3.96
CA ILE A 93 -10.38 13.49 5.05
C ILE A 93 -9.16 13.50 5.98
N HIS A 94 -8.12 14.28 5.65
CA HIS A 94 -6.92 14.35 6.47
C HIS A 94 -7.27 14.80 7.90
N PRO A 95 -6.72 14.18 8.97
CA PRO A 95 -6.96 14.61 10.34
C PRO A 95 -6.72 16.10 10.59
N MET A 96 -5.70 16.67 9.93
CA MET A 96 -5.30 18.09 10.06
C MET A 96 -5.95 19.02 9.01
N ARG A 97 -6.97 18.56 8.30
CA ARG A 97 -7.59 19.28 7.15
C ARG A 97 -8.10 20.69 7.45
N ASN A 98 -8.44 20.97 8.69
CA ASN A 98 -8.97 22.27 9.13
C ASN A 98 -7.91 23.14 9.82
N HIS A 99 -6.68 22.66 9.94
CA HIS A 99 -5.58 23.32 10.64
C HIS A 99 -4.72 24.09 9.64
N LYS A 100 -5.11 25.34 9.34
CA LYS A 100 -4.38 26.22 8.40
C LYS A 100 -2.94 26.49 8.84
N GLU A 101 -2.69 26.48 10.15
CA GLU A 101 -1.38 26.59 10.76
C GLU A 101 -0.44 25.43 10.41
N CYS A 102 -1.00 24.28 9.99
CA CYS A 102 -0.22 23.14 9.52
C CYS A 102 0.22 23.26 8.06
N GLY A 103 -0.10 24.33 7.37
CA GLY A 103 0.27 24.72 6.00
C GLY A 103 0.84 23.65 5.05
N ASN A 104 0.87 23.98 3.76
CA ASN A 104 1.45 23.09 2.75
C ASN A 104 2.69 23.70 2.07
N GLU A 105 3.20 24.85 2.55
CA GLU A 105 4.20 25.69 1.87
C GLU A 105 5.52 24.98 1.60
N ASN A 106 5.87 24.01 2.46
CA ASN A 106 7.12 23.24 2.35
C ASN A 106 6.89 21.82 1.80
N ARG A 107 5.70 21.54 1.26
CA ARG A 107 5.32 20.22 0.75
C ARG A 107 5.33 20.23 -0.77
N ASP A 108 5.96 19.23 -1.35
CA ASP A 108 6.05 19.05 -2.80
C ASP A 108 5.30 17.78 -3.21
N PHE A 109 4.10 17.94 -3.71
CA PHE A 109 3.25 16.84 -4.14
C PHE A 109 3.87 16.01 -5.28
N SER A 110 4.77 16.60 -6.07
CA SER A 110 5.48 15.84 -7.11
C SER A 110 6.44 14.80 -6.52
N ARG A 111 7.13 15.12 -5.42
CA ARG A 111 7.97 14.17 -4.68
C ARG A 111 7.13 13.07 -4.03
N TYR A 112 5.94 13.44 -3.53
CA TYR A 112 5.01 12.45 -3.01
C TYR A 112 4.54 11.48 -4.10
N THR A 113 4.15 11.97 -5.27
CA THR A 113 3.74 11.10 -6.37
C THR A 113 4.85 10.21 -6.88
N GLU A 114 6.09 10.67 -6.93
CA GLU A 114 7.27 9.84 -7.24
C GLU A 114 7.47 8.72 -6.21
N TYR A 115 7.38 9.04 -4.93
CA TYR A 115 7.40 8.04 -3.83
C TYR A 115 6.28 7.00 -4.00
N LEU A 116 5.05 7.44 -4.29
CA LEU A 116 3.91 6.56 -4.53
C LEU A 116 4.18 5.58 -5.68
N TYR A 117 4.73 6.07 -6.78
CA TYR A 117 5.13 5.26 -7.93
C TYR A 117 6.13 4.19 -7.58
N ASN A 118 7.19 4.60 -6.92
CA ASN A 118 8.29 3.73 -6.56
C ASN A 118 7.80 2.59 -5.67
N GLN A 119 6.87 2.85 -4.76
CA GLN A 119 6.25 1.81 -3.93
C GLN A 119 5.32 0.88 -4.73
N VAL A 120 4.55 1.40 -5.68
CA VAL A 120 3.73 0.57 -6.58
C VAL A 120 4.60 -0.32 -7.45
N GLU A 121 5.71 0.21 -7.98
CA GLU A 121 6.69 -0.57 -8.72
C GLU A 121 7.28 -1.70 -7.87
N GLU A 122 7.65 -1.44 -6.61
CA GLU A 122 8.10 -2.49 -5.68
C GLU A 122 7.07 -3.61 -5.54
N ILE A 123 5.80 -3.27 -5.35
CA ILE A 123 4.72 -4.26 -5.23
C ILE A 123 4.57 -5.07 -6.53
N CYS A 124 4.63 -4.43 -7.69
CA CYS A 124 4.47 -5.09 -8.97
C CYS A 124 5.67 -5.96 -9.39
N THR A 125 6.88 -5.68 -8.86
CA THR A 125 8.11 -6.35 -9.31
C THR A 125 8.69 -7.32 -8.30
N ASN A 126 8.58 -7.03 -7.00
CA ASN A 126 9.28 -7.80 -5.96
C ASN A 126 8.52 -9.06 -5.51
N TYR A 127 7.22 -9.13 -5.78
CA TYR A 127 6.35 -10.21 -5.27
C TYR A 127 5.84 -11.15 -6.38
N GLY A 128 6.39 -11.04 -7.61
CA GLY A 128 5.91 -11.77 -8.78
C GLY A 128 4.53 -11.29 -9.24
N GLN A 129 3.76 -12.15 -9.91
CA GLN A 129 2.46 -11.74 -10.46
C GLN A 129 1.47 -11.32 -9.37
N ILE A 130 0.98 -10.10 -9.45
CA ILE A 130 -0.15 -9.57 -8.70
C ILE A 130 -1.35 -9.53 -9.63
N ASP A 131 -2.43 -10.23 -9.27
CA ASP A 131 -3.61 -10.36 -10.14
C ASP A 131 -4.55 -9.15 -10.02
N ILE A 132 -4.59 -8.49 -8.86
CA ILE A 132 -5.47 -7.36 -8.58
C ILE A 132 -4.71 -6.33 -7.76
N ILE A 133 -4.73 -5.07 -8.21
CA ILE A 133 -4.35 -3.92 -7.39
C ILE A 133 -5.58 -3.03 -7.25
N TRP A 134 -5.96 -2.74 -6.02
CA TRP A 134 -7.03 -1.83 -5.69
C TRP A 134 -6.44 -0.53 -5.16
N PHE A 135 -6.42 0.51 -5.98
CA PHE A 135 -6.10 1.86 -5.56
C PHE A 135 -7.32 2.53 -4.96
N ASP A 136 -7.19 2.98 -3.72
CA ASP A 136 -8.27 3.63 -2.99
C ASP A 136 -8.06 5.16 -2.88
N PHE A 137 -9.16 5.88 -2.74
CA PHE A 137 -9.23 7.33 -2.61
C PHE A 137 -8.83 8.13 -3.86
N SER A 138 -9.63 7.91 -4.90
CA SER A 138 -9.67 8.80 -6.06
C SER A 138 -11.00 9.55 -6.05
N TYR A 139 -11.02 10.80 -5.60
CA TYR A 139 -12.24 11.60 -5.41
C TYR A 139 -12.06 13.06 -5.81
N ASP A 140 -13.18 13.74 -6.05
CA ASP A 140 -13.28 15.15 -6.44
C ASP A 140 -12.35 15.47 -7.63
N ASP A 141 -11.45 16.40 -7.47
CA ASP A 141 -10.45 16.79 -8.46
C ASP A 141 -9.15 15.97 -8.37
N MET A 142 -8.99 15.13 -7.33
CA MET A 142 -7.87 14.20 -7.15
C MET A 142 -8.16 12.86 -7.85
N ARG A 143 -8.09 12.86 -9.19
CA ARG A 143 -8.37 11.69 -10.05
C ARG A 143 -7.37 11.57 -11.19
N GLY A 144 -7.19 10.35 -11.68
CA GLY A 144 -6.40 10.06 -12.86
C GLY A 144 -4.99 10.65 -12.79
N GLU A 145 -4.68 11.55 -13.73
CA GLU A 145 -3.35 12.14 -13.87
C GLU A 145 -2.87 12.99 -12.70
N LYS A 146 -3.75 13.46 -11.83
CA LYS A 146 -3.30 14.10 -10.58
C LYS A 146 -2.58 13.14 -9.64
N TRP A 147 -2.93 11.86 -9.74
CA TRP A 147 -2.19 10.76 -9.12
C TRP A 147 -1.13 10.18 -10.07
N GLY A 148 -1.00 10.71 -11.28
CA GLY A 148 -0.11 10.22 -12.31
C GLY A 148 -0.45 8.81 -12.80
N ALA A 149 -1.73 8.48 -12.93
CA ALA A 149 -2.24 7.12 -13.17
C ALA A 149 -1.72 6.45 -14.45
N THR A 150 -1.27 7.20 -15.45
CA THR A 150 -0.68 6.64 -16.68
C THR A 150 0.66 5.95 -16.45
N LYS A 151 1.45 6.35 -15.47
CA LYS A 151 2.73 5.71 -15.17
C LYS A 151 2.57 4.29 -14.59
N PRO A 152 1.76 4.06 -13.50
CA PRO A 152 1.57 2.71 -12.96
C PRO A 152 0.96 1.73 -13.96
N VAL A 153 0.11 2.20 -14.88
CA VAL A 153 -0.51 1.36 -15.91
C VAL A 153 0.54 0.76 -16.86
N SER A 154 1.65 1.45 -17.11
CA SER A 154 2.73 0.92 -17.95
C SER A 154 3.43 -0.30 -17.35
N TYR A 155 3.43 -0.47 -16.03
CA TYR A 155 4.03 -1.62 -15.35
C TYR A 155 3.10 -2.84 -15.27
N THR A 156 1.78 -2.63 -15.28
CA THR A 156 0.81 -3.74 -15.22
C THR A 156 0.67 -4.50 -16.53
N HIS A 157 1.23 -3.99 -17.63
CA HIS A 157 1.21 -4.61 -18.96
C HIS A 157 2.53 -5.29 -19.36
N LEU A 158 3.51 -5.38 -18.46
CA LEU A 158 4.83 -5.98 -18.73
C LEU A 158 4.96 -7.46 -18.32
N THR A 159 3.84 -8.15 -18.09
CA THR A 159 3.83 -9.59 -17.84
C THR A 159 3.01 -10.33 -18.88
#